data_3784d5a5dc551c52d094b8054ed0bb25
#
_entry.id   3784d5a5dc551c52d094b8054ed0bb25
#
_cell.length_a   1.000
_cell.length_b   1.000
_cell.length_c   1.000
_cell.angle_alpha   90.00
_cell.angle_beta   90.00
_cell.angle_gamma   90.00
#
_symmetry.space_group_name_H-M   'P 1'
#
loop_
_entity.id
_entity.type
_entity.pdbx_description
1 polymer ?
#
loop_
_entity_poly.entity_id
_entity_poly.type
_entity_poly.pdbx_seq_one_letter_code
_entity_poly.pdbx_strand_id
1 'polypeptide(L)'
;ASVTLAFTLGHSVPLALGAFGFPVAQGLVEALIAVSIMVAAVHAVRPIFPGREALVAGIFGLIHGLAFSETLRELDLTGGQLVSALLGFNLGIEAMQLIIVALVLPPLILLARAGRYTVLRVTAAVITAVAALGWLAARLGYPNSVGDVADQLGRLSITVVVGLWLAAILIIRRAEPNGEPNWQRPARPAADELPVSNSKPR
;
A
#
# COMPACT_ATOMS: atom_id res chain seq x y z
N ALA A 1 8.95 -9.01 -0.31
CA ALA A 1 10.36 -8.95 -0.78
C ALA A 1 10.44 -9.01 -2.32
N SER A 2 9.84 -9.99 -3.03
CA SER A 2 9.97 -10.09 -4.49
C SER A 2 9.37 -8.92 -5.26
N VAL A 3 8.26 -8.36 -4.81
CA VAL A 3 7.56 -7.21 -5.44
C VAL A 3 8.39 -5.93 -5.29
N THR A 4 8.88 -5.63 -4.09
CA THR A 4 9.75 -4.46 -3.84
C THR A 4 11.04 -4.56 -4.67
N LEU A 5 11.71 -5.71 -4.62
CA LEU A 5 12.94 -5.93 -5.38
C LEU A 5 12.71 -5.80 -6.90
N ALA A 6 11.63 -6.36 -7.42
CA ALA A 6 11.30 -6.24 -8.85
C ALA A 6 11.02 -4.79 -9.25
N PHE A 7 10.33 -4.02 -8.40
CA PHE A 7 10.12 -2.59 -8.61
C PHE A 7 11.46 -1.83 -8.64
N THR A 8 12.33 -2.05 -7.64
CA THR A 8 13.63 -1.38 -7.56
C THR A 8 14.52 -1.71 -8.75
N LEU A 9 14.59 -2.97 -9.17
CA LEU A 9 15.35 -3.37 -10.36
C LEU A 9 14.76 -2.74 -11.64
N GLY A 10 13.43 -2.75 -11.79
CA GLY A 10 12.76 -2.10 -12.90
C GLY A 10 13.04 -0.60 -12.95
N HIS A 11 13.01 0.06 -11.80
CA HIS A 11 13.23 1.48 -11.65
C HIS A 11 14.69 1.90 -11.98
N SER A 12 15.66 1.08 -11.61
CA SER A 12 17.09 1.38 -11.78
C SER A 12 17.51 1.49 -13.24
N VAL A 13 16.94 0.67 -14.13
CA VAL A 13 17.32 0.62 -15.55
C VAL A 13 17.01 1.94 -16.27
N PRO A 14 15.75 2.44 -16.30
CA PRO A 14 15.43 3.67 -17.00
C PRO A 14 16.01 4.90 -16.30
N LEU A 15 16.19 4.87 -14.98
CA LEU A 15 16.88 5.92 -14.24
C LEU A 15 18.32 6.08 -14.74
N ALA A 16 19.05 4.97 -14.91
CA ALA A 16 20.38 4.98 -15.45
C ALA A 16 20.40 5.46 -16.92
N LEU A 17 19.50 4.93 -17.77
CA LEU A 17 19.42 5.32 -19.20
C LEU A 17 19.10 6.81 -19.35
N GLY A 18 18.18 7.36 -18.56
CA GLY A 18 17.85 8.77 -18.60
C GLY A 18 18.99 9.67 -18.15
N ALA A 19 19.78 9.25 -17.16
CA ALA A 19 20.98 9.95 -16.72
C ALA A 19 22.05 10.04 -17.82
N PHE A 20 22.03 9.12 -18.81
CA PHE A 20 22.90 9.19 -20.01
C PHE A 20 22.31 10.06 -21.13
N GLY A 21 21.24 10.80 -20.90
CA GLY A 21 20.74 11.81 -21.82
C GLY A 21 19.69 11.35 -22.83
N PHE A 22 19.05 10.19 -22.62
CA PHE A 22 17.91 9.81 -23.45
C PHE A 22 16.73 10.75 -23.19
N PRO A 23 16.18 11.43 -24.22
CA PRO A 23 15.07 12.34 -24.04
C PRO A 23 13.80 11.57 -23.67
N VAL A 24 13.10 12.03 -22.65
CA VAL A 24 11.84 11.42 -22.19
C VAL A 24 10.73 12.46 -22.27
N ALA A 25 9.61 12.07 -22.86
CA ALA A 25 8.40 12.91 -22.89
C ALA A 25 7.73 12.90 -21.49
N GLN A 26 8.07 13.88 -20.66
CA GLN A 26 7.66 13.97 -19.25
C GLN A 26 6.16 13.78 -19.05
N GLY A 27 5.32 14.48 -19.83
CA GLY A 27 3.86 14.36 -19.71
C GLY A 27 3.34 12.95 -20.00
N LEU A 28 3.97 12.22 -20.93
CA LEU A 28 3.61 10.82 -21.18
C LEU A 28 3.96 9.93 -19.99
N VAL A 29 5.15 10.11 -19.40
CA VAL A 29 5.59 9.34 -18.24
C VAL A 29 4.67 9.57 -17.05
N GLU A 30 4.32 10.82 -16.77
CA GLU A 30 3.39 11.17 -15.69
C GLU A 30 2.00 10.58 -15.91
N ALA A 31 1.49 10.57 -17.15
CA ALA A 31 0.24 9.89 -17.49
C ALA A 31 0.34 8.36 -17.26
N LEU A 32 1.45 7.73 -17.65
CA LEU A 32 1.70 6.30 -17.41
C LEU A 32 1.81 5.97 -15.91
N ILE A 33 2.39 6.87 -15.10
CA ILE A 33 2.40 6.73 -13.64
C ILE A 33 0.96 6.72 -13.11
N ALA A 34 0.13 7.69 -13.50
CA ALA A 34 -1.27 7.74 -13.08
C ALA A 34 -2.04 6.47 -13.48
N VAL A 35 -1.82 5.94 -14.69
CA VAL A 35 -2.39 4.67 -15.14
C VAL A 35 -1.90 3.51 -14.28
N SER A 36 -0.60 3.44 -13.94
CA SER A 36 -0.06 2.36 -13.10
C SER A 36 -0.68 2.36 -11.69
N ILE A 37 -0.89 3.54 -11.11
CA ILE A 37 -1.58 3.70 -9.82
C ILE A 37 -3.03 3.22 -9.91
N MET A 38 -3.75 3.58 -10.98
CA MET A 38 -5.11 3.13 -11.21
C MET A 38 -5.19 1.60 -11.37
N VAL A 39 -4.28 1.00 -12.12
CA VAL A 39 -4.19 -0.46 -12.27
C VAL A 39 -3.91 -1.14 -10.93
N ALA A 40 -3.02 -0.59 -10.11
CA ALA A 40 -2.76 -1.10 -8.76
C ALA A 40 -4.00 -1.00 -7.85
N ALA A 41 -4.75 0.09 -7.91
CA ALA A 41 -5.99 0.27 -7.17
C ALA A 41 -7.07 -0.74 -7.59
N VAL A 42 -7.24 -0.98 -8.89
CA VAL A 42 -8.15 -2.02 -9.40
C VAL A 42 -7.71 -3.41 -8.95
N HIS A 43 -6.41 -3.71 -9.04
CA HIS A 43 -5.85 -5.00 -8.58
C HIS A 43 -6.07 -5.21 -7.08
N ALA A 44 -5.99 -4.14 -6.28
CA ALA A 44 -6.26 -4.22 -4.84
C ALA A 44 -7.71 -4.64 -4.55
N VAL A 45 -8.69 -4.25 -5.36
CA VAL A 45 -10.09 -4.67 -5.20
C VAL A 45 -10.34 -6.04 -5.81
N ARG A 46 -9.91 -6.23 -7.04
CA ARG A 46 -10.06 -7.45 -7.82
C ARG A 46 -8.71 -7.87 -8.40
N PRO A 47 -8.13 -8.97 -7.93
CA PRO A 47 -6.86 -9.45 -8.46
C PRO A 47 -6.96 -9.73 -9.97
N ILE A 48 -6.32 -8.89 -10.80
CA ILE A 48 -6.34 -8.99 -12.27
C ILE A 48 -5.12 -9.73 -12.83
N PHE A 49 -4.04 -9.86 -12.04
CA PHE A 49 -2.82 -10.58 -12.42
C PHE A 49 -2.26 -11.42 -11.26
N PRO A 50 -3.04 -12.38 -10.71
CA PRO A 50 -2.62 -13.18 -9.58
C PRO A 50 -1.36 -13.99 -9.92
N GLY A 51 -0.37 -13.98 -9.00
CA GLY A 51 0.90 -14.68 -9.17
C GLY A 51 1.92 -13.99 -10.10
N ARG A 52 1.57 -12.82 -10.66
CA ARG A 52 2.46 -12.02 -11.52
C ARG A 52 2.76 -10.64 -10.95
N GLU A 53 2.50 -10.44 -9.67
CA GLU A 53 2.61 -9.15 -8.98
C GLU A 53 4.04 -8.59 -9.08
N ALA A 54 5.06 -9.44 -8.98
CA ALA A 54 6.45 -9.03 -9.12
C ALA A 54 6.78 -8.54 -10.54
N LEU A 55 6.26 -9.22 -11.58
CA LEU A 55 6.45 -8.79 -12.97
C LEU A 55 5.81 -7.42 -13.21
N VAL A 56 4.58 -7.24 -12.76
CA VAL A 56 3.85 -5.97 -12.90
C VAL A 56 4.53 -4.86 -12.11
N ALA A 57 5.01 -5.14 -10.90
CA ALA A 57 5.80 -4.20 -10.12
C ALA A 57 7.09 -3.78 -10.84
N GLY A 58 7.78 -4.71 -11.51
CA GLY A 58 8.94 -4.40 -12.34
C GLY A 58 8.60 -3.47 -13.50
N ILE A 59 7.48 -3.70 -14.20
CA ILE A 59 6.99 -2.81 -15.26
C ILE A 59 6.65 -1.42 -14.70
N PHE A 60 5.99 -1.35 -13.55
CA PHE A 60 5.73 -0.07 -12.89
C PHE A 60 7.03 0.62 -12.49
N GLY A 61 8.00 -0.14 -11.98
CA GLY A 61 9.34 0.36 -11.71
C GLY A 61 9.97 1.02 -12.94
N LEU A 62 9.92 0.39 -14.13
CA LEU A 62 10.40 0.97 -15.38
C LEU A 62 9.77 2.35 -15.68
N ILE A 63 8.45 2.46 -15.53
CA ILE A 63 7.72 3.71 -15.77
C ILE A 63 8.14 4.78 -14.75
N HIS A 64 8.19 4.43 -13.47
CA HIS A 64 8.54 5.37 -12.41
C HIS A 64 10.00 5.81 -12.47
N GLY A 65 10.91 4.92 -12.89
CA GLY A 65 12.31 5.26 -13.07
C GLY A 65 12.54 6.31 -14.16
N LEU A 66 11.75 6.32 -15.23
CA LEU A 66 11.79 7.36 -16.26
C LEU A 66 11.44 8.75 -15.71
N ALA A 67 10.52 8.85 -14.76
CA ALA A 67 10.14 10.13 -14.17
C ALA A 67 11.30 10.80 -13.41
N PHE A 68 12.09 10.02 -12.71
CA PHE A 68 13.20 10.53 -11.91
C PHE A 68 14.49 10.73 -12.73
N SER A 69 14.56 10.16 -13.93
CA SER A 69 15.73 10.28 -14.80
C SER A 69 16.00 11.72 -15.21
N GLU A 70 14.96 12.53 -15.44
CA GLU A 70 15.06 13.94 -15.76
C GLU A 70 15.65 14.76 -14.60
N THR A 71 15.14 14.53 -13.38
CA THR A 71 15.65 15.18 -12.17
C THR A 71 17.16 14.92 -11.99
N LEU A 72 17.57 13.67 -12.26
CA LEU A 72 18.98 13.30 -12.13
C LEU A 72 19.85 13.96 -13.24
N ARG A 73 19.28 14.11 -14.43
CA ARG A 73 19.94 14.78 -15.55
C ARG A 73 20.15 16.28 -15.30
N GLU A 74 19.19 16.95 -14.68
CA GLU A 74 19.26 18.38 -14.32
C GLU A 74 20.40 18.69 -13.34
N LEU A 75 20.89 17.69 -12.60
CA LEU A 75 22.01 17.85 -11.68
C LEU A 75 23.39 17.88 -12.40
N ASP A 76 23.44 17.59 -13.69
CA ASP A 76 24.65 17.61 -14.54
C ASP A 76 25.86 16.83 -13.95
N LEU A 77 25.54 15.68 -13.33
CA LEU A 77 26.53 14.84 -12.64
C LEU A 77 27.31 14.00 -13.65
N THR A 78 28.61 13.86 -13.43
CA THR A 78 29.50 13.09 -14.33
C THR A 78 30.36 12.08 -13.56
N GLY A 79 30.79 11.03 -14.24
CA GLY A 79 31.73 10.06 -13.71
C GLY A 79 31.27 9.42 -12.39
N GLY A 80 32.16 9.45 -11.38
CA GLY A 80 31.89 8.86 -10.06
C GLY A 80 30.73 9.48 -9.30
N GLN A 81 30.46 10.78 -9.53
CA GLN A 81 29.32 11.46 -8.89
C GLN A 81 27.99 10.89 -9.39
N LEU A 82 27.86 10.66 -10.69
CA LEU A 82 26.67 10.05 -11.28
C LEU A 82 26.44 8.64 -10.73
N VAL A 83 27.48 7.82 -10.67
CA VAL A 83 27.41 6.46 -10.12
C VAL A 83 26.97 6.49 -8.64
N SER A 84 27.57 7.37 -7.84
CA SER A 84 27.21 7.53 -6.42
C SER A 84 25.78 8.01 -6.24
N ALA A 85 25.31 8.94 -7.09
CA ALA A 85 23.94 9.43 -7.05
C ALA A 85 22.93 8.34 -7.43
N LEU A 86 23.20 7.56 -8.48
CA LEU A 86 22.37 6.42 -8.89
C LEU A 86 22.26 5.37 -7.79
N LEU A 87 23.38 4.97 -7.18
CA LEU A 87 23.38 4.00 -6.09
C LEU A 87 22.67 4.54 -4.85
N GLY A 88 22.98 5.78 -4.46
CA GLY A 88 22.34 6.43 -3.31
C GLY A 88 20.83 6.59 -3.48
N PHE A 89 20.39 6.96 -4.68
CA PHE A 89 18.97 7.11 -5.00
C PHE A 89 18.22 5.76 -4.93
N ASN A 90 18.77 4.71 -5.54
CA ASN A 90 18.17 3.38 -5.50
C ASN A 90 18.12 2.82 -4.06
N LEU A 91 19.21 2.98 -3.30
CA LEU A 91 19.25 2.56 -1.89
C LEU A 91 18.23 3.35 -1.05
N GLY A 92 18.10 4.65 -1.32
CA GLY A 92 17.13 5.51 -0.65
C GLY A 92 15.67 5.09 -0.92
N ILE A 93 15.35 4.74 -2.16
CA ILE A 93 14.02 4.22 -2.52
C ILE A 93 13.75 2.90 -1.80
N GLU A 94 14.67 1.95 -1.84
CA GLU A 94 14.50 0.65 -1.16
C GLU A 94 14.32 0.85 0.35
N ALA A 95 15.15 1.67 0.99
CA ALA A 95 15.03 1.97 2.40
C ALA A 95 13.67 2.61 2.74
N MET A 96 13.21 3.58 1.95
CA MET A 96 11.92 4.22 2.15
C MET A 96 10.76 3.24 1.96
N GLN A 97 10.81 2.37 0.95
CA GLN A 97 9.79 1.33 0.74
C GLN A 97 9.71 0.38 1.95
N LEU A 98 10.84 -0.06 2.49
CA LEU A 98 10.89 -0.92 3.66
C LEU A 98 10.32 -0.22 4.90
N ILE A 99 10.64 1.05 5.11
CA ILE A 99 10.08 1.86 6.20
C ILE A 99 8.57 1.97 6.07
N ILE A 100 8.05 2.30 4.89
CA ILE A 100 6.61 2.40 4.66
C ILE A 100 5.92 1.07 4.93
N VAL A 101 6.46 -0.04 4.42
CA VAL A 101 5.92 -1.38 4.67
C VAL A 101 5.93 -1.71 6.17
N ALA A 102 7.02 -1.41 6.87
CA ALA A 102 7.12 -1.64 8.32
C ALA A 102 6.12 -0.81 9.14
N LEU A 103 5.80 0.41 8.69
CA LEU A 103 4.84 1.28 9.37
C LEU A 103 3.39 0.93 9.05
N VAL A 104 3.09 0.49 7.83
CA VAL A 104 1.72 0.29 7.35
C VAL A 104 1.23 -1.15 7.53
N LEU A 105 2.10 -2.13 7.35
CA LEU A 105 1.70 -3.54 7.40
C LEU A 105 1.16 -4.00 8.77
N PRO A 106 1.76 -3.64 9.92
CA PRO A 106 1.24 -4.08 11.23
C PRO A 106 -0.20 -3.63 11.50
N PRO A 107 -0.57 -2.33 11.38
CA PRO A 107 -1.95 -1.92 11.60
C PRO A 107 -2.93 -2.55 10.58
N LEU A 108 -2.52 -2.80 9.34
CA LEU A 108 -3.34 -3.52 8.37
C LEU A 108 -3.61 -4.97 8.80
N ILE A 109 -2.60 -5.67 9.33
CA ILE A 109 -2.78 -7.04 9.87
C ILE A 109 -3.76 -7.03 11.04
N LEU A 110 -3.65 -6.05 11.95
CA LEU A 110 -4.54 -5.90 13.09
C LEU A 110 -5.99 -5.65 12.64
N LEU A 111 -6.18 -4.77 11.67
CA LEU A 111 -7.50 -4.50 11.07
C LEU A 111 -8.06 -5.72 10.31
N ALA A 112 -7.20 -6.50 9.69
CA ALA A 112 -7.57 -7.75 9.01
C ALA A 112 -8.10 -8.77 10.02
N ARG A 113 -7.41 -8.96 11.15
CA ARG A 113 -7.85 -9.84 12.23
C ARG A 113 -9.18 -9.39 12.85
N ALA A 114 -9.46 -8.10 12.87
CA ALA A 114 -10.72 -7.52 13.32
C ALA A 114 -11.85 -7.56 12.27
N GLY A 115 -11.65 -8.19 11.10
CA GLY A 115 -12.63 -8.29 10.01
C GLY A 115 -12.91 -6.98 9.27
N ARG A 116 -12.12 -5.93 9.48
CA ARG A 116 -12.31 -4.60 8.88
C ARG A 116 -11.50 -4.36 7.62
N TYR A 117 -10.61 -5.28 7.27
CA TYR A 117 -9.67 -5.12 6.15
C TYR A 117 -10.36 -4.91 4.80
N THR A 118 -11.44 -5.63 4.51
CA THR A 118 -12.13 -5.51 3.21
C THR A 118 -12.69 -4.11 2.99
N VAL A 119 -13.34 -3.54 4.00
CA VAL A 119 -13.88 -2.17 3.92
C VAL A 119 -12.76 -1.17 3.70
N LEU A 120 -11.69 -1.24 4.51
CA LEU A 120 -10.54 -0.36 4.37
C LEU A 120 -9.89 -0.49 2.98
N ARG A 121 -9.66 -1.72 2.52
CA ARG A 121 -9.05 -2.01 1.22
C ARG A 121 -9.86 -1.42 0.06
N VAL A 122 -11.16 -1.65 0.04
CA VAL A 122 -12.03 -1.16 -1.03
C VAL A 122 -12.12 0.36 -1.00
N THR A 123 -12.32 0.97 0.18
CA THR A 123 -12.40 2.43 0.32
C THR A 123 -11.10 3.09 -0.12
N ALA A 124 -9.94 2.59 0.36
CA ALA A 124 -8.64 3.12 -0.03
C ALA A 124 -8.40 2.97 -1.54
N ALA A 125 -8.72 1.82 -2.13
CA ALA A 125 -8.57 1.60 -3.56
C ALA A 125 -9.45 2.53 -4.40
N VAL A 126 -10.70 2.77 -3.99
CA VAL A 126 -11.60 3.71 -4.68
C VAL A 126 -11.05 5.14 -4.62
N ILE A 127 -10.63 5.59 -3.43
CA ILE A 127 -10.03 6.93 -3.27
C ILE A 127 -8.78 7.06 -4.16
N THR A 128 -7.91 6.06 -4.16
CA THR A 128 -6.69 6.04 -4.98
C THR A 128 -7.02 6.06 -6.48
N ALA A 129 -8.02 5.29 -6.92
CA ALA A 129 -8.43 5.27 -8.33
C ALA A 129 -9.00 6.63 -8.77
N VAL A 130 -9.82 7.27 -7.94
CA VAL A 130 -10.37 8.60 -8.23
C VAL A 130 -9.25 9.65 -8.30
N ALA A 131 -8.30 9.63 -7.36
CA ALA A 131 -7.14 10.52 -7.38
C ALA A 131 -6.29 10.31 -8.64
N ALA A 132 -6.01 9.05 -9.01
CA ALA A 132 -5.25 8.72 -10.22
C ALA A 132 -5.96 9.15 -11.50
N LEU A 133 -7.30 9.05 -11.56
CA LEU A 133 -8.09 9.57 -12.68
C LEU A 133 -8.02 11.10 -12.78
N GLY A 134 -8.11 11.81 -11.66
CA GLY A 134 -7.92 13.25 -11.61
C GLY A 134 -6.55 13.67 -12.12
N TRP A 135 -5.51 13.00 -11.68
CA TRP A 135 -4.14 13.21 -12.14
C TRP A 135 -3.98 12.93 -13.63
N LEU A 136 -4.48 11.79 -14.10
CA LEU A 136 -4.45 11.45 -15.52
C LEU A 136 -5.13 12.50 -16.38
N ALA A 137 -6.32 12.94 -15.99
CA ALA A 137 -7.05 14.00 -16.70
C ALA A 137 -6.25 15.31 -16.76
N ALA A 138 -5.63 15.73 -15.64
CA ALA A 138 -4.80 16.93 -15.59
C ALA A 138 -3.58 16.83 -16.54
N ARG A 139 -2.93 15.66 -16.62
CA ARG A 139 -1.81 15.41 -17.56
C ARG A 139 -2.23 15.33 -19.02
N LEU A 140 -3.48 15.01 -19.29
CA LEU A 140 -4.05 15.03 -20.63
C LEU A 140 -4.60 16.42 -21.04
N GLY A 141 -4.38 17.46 -20.24
CA GLY A 141 -4.78 18.82 -20.52
C GLY A 141 -6.18 19.21 -20.00
N TYR A 142 -6.76 18.41 -19.09
CA TYR A 142 -8.03 18.69 -18.42
C TYR A 142 -7.82 19.00 -16.92
N PRO A 143 -7.44 20.26 -16.57
CA PRO A 143 -7.25 20.66 -15.18
C PRO A 143 -8.52 20.42 -14.37
N ASN A 144 -8.36 19.87 -13.17
CA ASN A 144 -9.50 19.54 -12.31
C ASN A 144 -9.12 19.58 -10.83
N SER A 145 -10.11 19.89 -9.98
CA SER A 145 -9.91 19.98 -8.53
C SER A 145 -9.59 18.63 -7.87
N VAL A 146 -9.86 17.50 -8.51
CA VAL A 146 -9.56 16.17 -7.97
C VAL A 146 -8.04 15.94 -7.94
N GLY A 147 -7.33 16.34 -9.02
CA GLY A 147 -5.88 16.30 -9.07
C GLY A 147 -5.25 17.18 -7.99
N ASP A 148 -5.73 18.42 -7.83
CA ASP A 148 -5.24 19.37 -6.83
C ASP A 148 -5.43 18.86 -5.40
N VAL A 149 -6.59 18.25 -5.10
CA VAL A 149 -6.86 17.63 -3.79
C VAL A 149 -5.97 16.41 -3.58
N ALA A 150 -5.73 15.60 -4.61
CA ALA A 150 -4.84 14.44 -4.51
C ALA A 150 -3.40 14.85 -4.16
N ASP A 151 -2.89 15.94 -4.75
CA ASP A 151 -1.58 16.50 -4.42
C ASP A 151 -1.50 16.98 -2.96
N GLN A 152 -2.59 17.58 -2.45
CA GLN A 152 -2.66 17.98 -1.04
C GLN A 152 -2.72 16.78 -0.10
N LEU A 153 -3.49 15.75 -0.43
CA LEU A 153 -3.59 14.51 0.37
C LEU A 153 -2.25 13.76 0.46
N GLY A 154 -1.43 13.80 -0.59
CA GLY A 154 -0.08 13.25 -0.57
C GLY A 154 0.80 13.84 0.54
N ARG A 155 0.62 15.13 0.86
CA ARG A 155 1.32 15.82 1.96
C ARG A 155 0.86 15.36 3.34
N LEU A 156 -0.31 14.75 3.45
CA LEU A 156 -0.88 14.23 4.70
C LEU A 156 -0.55 12.74 4.94
N SER A 157 0.41 12.18 4.24
CA SER A 157 0.79 10.75 4.33
C SER A 157 1.08 10.31 5.77
N ILE A 158 1.79 11.13 6.56
CA ILE A 158 2.07 10.86 7.97
C ILE A 158 0.78 10.80 8.78
N THR A 159 -0.14 11.73 8.54
CA THR A 159 -1.45 11.78 9.23
C THR A 159 -2.28 10.53 8.92
N VAL A 160 -2.23 10.04 7.68
CA VAL A 160 -2.90 8.79 7.28
C VAL A 160 -2.31 7.58 8.03
N VAL A 161 -0.99 7.48 8.13
CA VAL A 161 -0.33 6.41 8.89
C VAL A 161 -0.71 6.46 10.37
N VAL A 162 -0.67 7.64 10.99
CA VAL A 162 -1.09 7.83 12.38
C VAL A 162 -2.56 7.45 12.56
N GLY A 163 -3.45 7.89 11.67
CA GLY A 163 -4.86 7.55 11.70
C GLY A 163 -5.10 6.05 11.59
N LEU A 164 -4.34 5.36 10.75
CA LEU A 164 -4.41 3.90 10.60
C LEU A 164 -4.03 3.17 11.90
N TRP A 165 -2.97 3.61 12.57
CA TRP A 165 -2.56 3.08 13.88
C TRP A 165 -3.60 3.34 14.96
N LEU A 166 -4.14 4.56 15.03
CA LEU A 166 -5.19 4.90 16.00
C LEU A 166 -6.45 4.05 15.78
N ALA A 167 -6.87 3.88 14.52
CA ALA A 167 -8.01 3.03 14.19
C ALA A 167 -7.77 1.58 14.61
N ALA A 168 -6.57 1.02 14.34
CA ALA A 168 -6.22 -0.33 14.75
C ALA A 168 -6.25 -0.50 16.27
N ILE A 169 -5.67 0.43 17.02
CA ILE A 169 -5.64 0.42 18.49
C ILE A 169 -7.06 0.51 19.06
N LEU A 170 -7.89 1.42 18.55
CA LEU A 170 -9.28 1.61 19.03
C LEU A 170 -10.13 0.37 18.78
N ILE A 171 -9.96 -0.28 17.63
CA ILE A 171 -10.70 -1.51 17.29
C ILE A 171 -10.29 -2.66 18.20
N ILE A 172 -9.00 -2.81 18.48
CA ILE A 172 -8.48 -3.85 19.38
C ILE A 172 -9.00 -3.63 20.79
N ARG A 173 -8.92 -2.40 21.32
CA ARG A 173 -9.43 -2.07 22.66
C ARG A 173 -10.95 -2.31 22.81
N ARG A 174 -11.71 -2.12 21.73
CA ARG A 174 -13.16 -2.42 21.73
C ARG A 174 -13.47 -3.91 21.58
N ALA A 175 -12.55 -4.67 21.01
CA ALA A 175 -12.70 -6.12 20.83
C ALA A 175 -12.30 -6.94 22.08
N GLU A 176 -11.64 -6.32 23.08
CA GLU A 176 -11.45 -6.93 24.40
C GLU A 176 -12.77 -6.78 25.18
N PRO A 177 -13.62 -7.80 25.25
CA PRO A 177 -14.76 -7.79 26.16
C PRO A 177 -14.19 -7.85 27.58
N ASN A 178 -14.84 -7.16 28.53
CA ASN A 178 -14.69 -7.42 29.96
C ASN A 178 -15.11 -8.88 30.26
N GLY A 179 -14.32 -9.85 29.87
CA GLY A 179 -14.59 -11.26 30.00
C GLY A 179 -13.42 -11.94 30.68
N GLU A 180 -13.67 -12.48 31.87
CA GLU A 180 -12.75 -13.36 32.57
C GLU A 180 -12.16 -14.40 31.62
N PRO A 181 -10.85 -14.70 31.72
CA PRO A 181 -10.19 -15.69 30.89
C PRO A 181 -10.96 -17.01 30.97
N ASN A 182 -11.15 -17.67 29.85
CA ASN A 182 -11.99 -18.87 29.70
C ASN A 182 -11.59 -20.02 30.66
N TRP A 183 -10.39 -20.01 31.20
CA TRP A 183 -9.90 -20.96 32.21
C TRP A 183 -10.48 -20.69 33.61
N GLN A 184 -11.11 -19.55 33.89
CA GLN A 184 -11.77 -19.22 35.13
C GLN A 184 -13.25 -19.59 35.12
N ARG A 185 -13.80 -19.99 33.99
CA ARG A 185 -15.19 -20.46 33.95
C ARG A 185 -15.26 -21.87 34.56
N PRO A 186 -16.01 -22.07 35.64
CA PRO A 186 -16.23 -23.42 36.18
C PRO A 186 -16.80 -24.31 35.06
N ALA A 187 -16.30 -25.53 34.96
CA ALA A 187 -16.79 -26.51 33.99
C ALA A 187 -18.33 -26.61 34.14
N ARG A 188 -19.04 -26.48 33.01
CA ARG A 188 -20.50 -26.79 33.04
C ARG A 188 -20.67 -28.22 33.55
N PRO A 189 -21.51 -28.47 34.59
CA PRO A 189 -21.77 -29.82 35.01
C PRO A 189 -22.26 -30.62 33.79
N ALA A 190 -21.75 -31.84 33.66
CA ALA A 190 -22.17 -32.75 32.60
C ALA A 190 -23.69 -32.95 32.67
N ALA A 191 -24.37 -32.98 31.53
CA ALA A 191 -25.82 -33.09 31.42
C ALA A 191 -26.40 -34.40 32.04
N ASP A 192 -25.54 -35.32 32.47
CA ASP A 192 -25.90 -36.61 33.04
C ASP A 192 -26.18 -36.58 34.56
N GLU A 193 -25.99 -35.44 35.24
CA GLU A 193 -26.25 -35.32 36.69
C GLU A 193 -27.65 -34.72 37.02
N LEU A 194 -28.62 -34.82 36.12
CA LEU A 194 -29.99 -34.48 36.50
C LEU A 194 -30.57 -35.59 37.38
N PRO A 195 -31.05 -35.29 38.60
CA PRO A 195 -31.63 -36.30 39.46
C PRO A 195 -32.86 -36.91 38.78
N VAL A 196 -32.81 -38.22 38.60
CA VAL A 196 -33.96 -39.01 38.10
C VAL A 196 -35.13 -38.80 39.07
N SER A 197 -36.13 -38.07 38.58
CA SER A 197 -37.39 -37.88 39.31
C SER A 197 -38.08 -39.26 39.46
N ASN A 198 -38.01 -39.82 40.64
CA ASN A 198 -38.62 -41.06 41.00
C ASN A 198 -40.16 -40.84 41.28
N SER A 199 -40.94 -40.73 40.18
CA SER A 199 -42.40 -40.72 40.28
C SER A 199 -42.90 -42.15 40.39
N LYS A 200 -43.26 -42.59 41.61
CA LYS A 200 -44.04 -43.83 41.86
C LYS A 200 -45.43 -43.69 41.25
N PRO A 201 -45.91 -44.69 40.51
CA PRO A 201 -47.34 -44.76 40.13
C PRO A 201 -48.18 -45.20 41.30
N ARG A 202 -49.29 -44.57 41.46
CA ARG A 202 -50.46 -45.11 42.25
C ARG A 202 -51.43 -45.77 41.28
#